data_fbe08bed3894cdc8117a9727e034db5d
#
_entry.id   fbe08bed3894cdc8117a9727e034db5d
#
_cell.length_a   1.000
_cell.length_b   1.000
_cell.length_c   1.000
_cell.angle_alpha   90.00
_cell.angle_beta   90.00
_cell.angle_gamma   90.00
#
_symmetry.space_group_name_H-M   'P 1'
#
loop_
_entity.id
_entity.type
_entity.pdbx_description
1 polymer ?
#
loop_
_entity_poly.entity_id
_entity_poly.type
_entity_poly.pdbx_seq_one_letter_code
_entity_poly.pdbx_strand_id
1 'polypeptide(L)'
;MVLLSLVVGPSARGFFFASTAAGARAQPGVRAMGPCSATVREPTLRLVGPRLEVVLGDIATEHVHAVVNAANPSLLGGGGVDGAIHRAAGSGLLDACRELGGCAFGDAKATGGFDLPARYVIHTVGPIWRGGHAGEARLLQNCYRRSLEVADEIGAESVAFPAISTGAYGYPVPEATRIAVETVRSTICSVHSVRFVCFDPAVHERYVRELAHD
;
A
#
# COMPACT_ATOMS: atom_id res chain seq x y z
N MET A 1 44.76 -4.33 -14.00
CA MET A 1 44.58 -5.52 -14.85
C MET A 1 43.11 -5.92 -14.71
N VAL A 2 42.37 -5.63 -15.75
CA VAL A 2 40.91 -5.67 -15.86
C VAL A 2 40.51 -7.09 -16.27
N LEU A 3 39.44 -7.63 -15.65
CA LEU A 3 38.70 -8.74 -16.25
C LEU A 3 37.19 -8.45 -16.14
N LEU A 4 36.66 -8.03 -17.28
CA LEU A 4 35.25 -7.97 -17.60
C LEU A 4 34.78 -9.40 -17.94
N SER A 5 33.74 -9.91 -17.28
CA SER A 5 33.05 -11.12 -17.74
C SER A 5 31.66 -10.76 -18.22
N LEU A 6 31.53 -10.81 -19.54
CA LEU A 6 30.29 -10.70 -20.31
C LEU A 6 29.63 -12.09 -20.32
N VAL A 7 28.39 -12.24 -19.82
CA VAL A 7 27.60 -13.47 -20.03
C VAL A 7 26.56 -13.21 -21.11
N VAL A 8 26.75 -13.87 -22.26
CA VAL A 8 25.83 -13.87 -23.40
C VAL A 8 24.86 -15.04 -23.21
N GLY A 9 23.55 -14.77 -23.24
CA GLY A 9 22.51 -15.81 -23.25
C GLY A 9 22.24 -16.37 -24.64
N PRO A 10 21.76 -17.63 -24.78
CA PRO A 10 21.62 -18.30 -26.05
C PRO A 10 20.32 -17.98 -26.81
N SER A 11 20.51 -17.73 -28.10
CA SER A 11 19.55 -17.54 -29.17
C SER A 11 18.70 -18.80 -29.42
N ALA A 12 17.39 -18.67 -29.54
CA ALA A 12 16.48 -19.72 -30.01
C ALA A 12 16.53 -19.83 -31.54
N ARG A 13 16.95 -20.96 -32.06
CA ARG A 13 16.89 -21.31 -33.48
C ARG A 13 15.54 -21.98 -33.79
N GLY A 14 14.83 -21.42 -34.76
CA GLY A 14 13.66 -22.03 -35.37
C GLY A 14 14.00 -23.27 -36.17
N PHE A 15 13.18 -24.31 -36.04
CA PHE A 15 13.17 -25.46 -36.94
C PHE A 15 11.96 -25.38 -37.87
N PHE A 16 12.25 -25.25 -39.17
CA PHE A 16 11.31 -25.50 -40.25
C PHE A 16 11.23 -27.01 -40.52
N PHE A 17 10.04 -27.59 -40.41
CA PHE A 17 9.78 -28.90 -41.00
C PHE A 17 8.79 -28.74 -42.16
N ALA A 18 9.29 -29.04 -43.36
CA ALA A 18 8.48 -29.27 -44.55
C ALA A 18 7.96 -30.73 -44.48
N SER A 19 6.66 -30.96 -44.61
CA SER A 19 6.10 -32.28 -44.81
C SER A 19 5.24 -32.28 -46.05
N THR A 20 5.60 -33.21 -46.91
CA THR A 20 5.04 -33.52 -48.22
C THR A 20 3.63 -34.12 -48.15
N ALA A 21 2.82 -33.74 -49.12
CA ALA A 21 1.47 -34.23 -49.34
C ALA A 21 1.41 -35.71 -49.71
N ALA A 22 0.46 -36.46 -49.10
CA ALA A 22 -0.05 -37.68 -49.68
C ALA A 22 -1.55 -37.80 -49.39
N GLY A 23 -2.34 -38.04 -50.41
CA GLY A 23 -3.77 -37.96 -50.48
C GLY A 23 -4.55 -38.91 -49.53
N ALA A 24 -5.67 -38.38 -49.05
CA ALA A 24 -6.71 -39.22 -48.45
C ALA A 24 -8.11 -38.79 -48.95
N ARG A 25 -8.87 -39.77 -49.31
CA ARG A 25 -10.21 -39.77 -49.90
C ARG A 25 -11.21 -38.98 -49.11
N ALA A 26 -12.09 -38.27 -49.79
CA ALA A 26 -13.29 -37.63 -49.26
C ALA A 26 -14.30 -38.66 -48.69
N GLN A 27 -14.73 -38.44 -47.46
CA GLN A 27 -15.95 -39.02 -46.89
C GLN A 27 -17.02 -37.94 -46.79
N PRO A 28 -18.28 -38.20 -47.22
CA PRO A 28 -19.38 -37.22 -47.11
C PRO A 28 -20.03 -37.31 -45.73
N GLY A 29 -20.27 -36.18 -45.10
CA GLY A 29 -21.24 -36.08 -44.02
C GLY A 29 -20.76 -35.59 -42.66
N VAL A 30 -20.08 -34.48 -42.59
CA VAL A 30 -20.00 -33.73 -41.33
C VAL A 30 -20.53 -32.31 -41.57
N ARG A 31 -21.71 -32.02 -40.95
CA ARG A 31 -22.30 -30.69 -40.92
C ARG A 31 -21.30 -29.75 -40.23
N ALA A 32 -20.85 -28.76 -40.94
CA ALA A 32 -20.04 -27.68 -40.38
C ALA A 32 -20.86 -26.94 -39.32
N MET A 33 -20.51 -27.14 -38.05
CA MET A 33 -20.93 -26.24 -36.97
C MET A 33 -20.15 -24.95 -37.14
N GLY A 34 -20.87 -23.85 -37.39
CA GLY A 34 -20.32 -22.50 -37.53
C GLY A 34 -19.52 -22.08 -36.31
N PRO A 35 -18.60 -21.13 -36.44
CA PRO A 35 -17.75 -20.69 -35.34
C PRO A 35 -18.66 -20.11 -34.26
N CYS A 36 -18.68 -20.76 -33.09
CA CYS A 36 -19.25 -20.19 -31.87
C CYS A 36 -18.39 -18.98 -31.48
N SER A 37 -18.85 -17.80 -31.87
CA SER A 37 -18.25 -16.52 -31.44
C SER A 37 -18.53 -16.34 -29.96
N ALA A 38 -17.76 -17.02 -29.11
CA ALA A 38 -17.69 -16.67 -27.72
C ALA A 38 -16.95 -15.35 -27.60
N THR A 39 -17.71 -14.27 -27.50
CA THR A 39 -17.20 -12.96 -27.13
C THR A 39 -16.66 -13.10 -25.70
N VAL A 40 -15.38 -13.36 -25.57
CA VAL A 40 -14.69 -13.26 -24.27
C VAL A 40 -14.76 -11.78 -23.90
N ARG A 41 -15.72 -11.41 -23.07
CA ARG A 41 -15.70 -10.12 -22.39
C ARG A 41 -14.50 -10.16 -21.47
N GLU A 42 -13.44 -9.48 -21.88
CA GLU A 42 -12.38 -9.15 -20.94
C GLU A 42 -13.01 -8.42 -19.75
N PRO A 43 -12.75 -8.86 -18.49
CA PRO A 43 -13.19 -8.10 -17.35
C PRO A 43 -12.49 -6.75 -17.43
N THR A 44 -13.25 -5.69 -17.70
CA THR A 44 -12.76 -4.32 -17.55
C THR A 44 -12.51 -4.15 -16.04
N LEU A 45 -11.26 -4.33 -15.62
CA LEU A 45 -10.79 -3.98 -14.29
C LEU A 45 -11.01 -2.47 -14.16
N ARG A 46 -12.18 -2.06 -13.65
CA ARG A 46 -12.33 -0.74 -13.07
C ARG A 46 -11.42 -0.72 -11.85
N LEU A 47 -10.34 0.04 -11.93
CA LEU A 47 -9.59 0.48 -10.77
C LEU A 47 -10.52 1.41 -9.98
N VAL A 48 -11.39 0.81 -9.19
CA VAL A 48 -12.13 1.52 -8.15
C VAL A 48 -11.15 1.70 -7.03
N GLY A 49 -10.87 2.94 -6.62
CA GLY A 49 -10.00 3.22 -5.47
C GLY A 49 -10.48 2.49 -4.21
N PRO A 50 -9.67 2.42 -3.16
CA PRO A 50 -10.01 1.69 -1.95
C PRO A 50 -11.30 2.23 -1.32
N ARG A 51 -12.08 1.35 -0.70
CA ARG A 51 -13.18 1.76 0.17
C ARG A 51 -12.60 2.51 1.37
N LEU A 52 -13.05 3.73 1.61
CA LEU A 52 -12.59 4.57 2.72
C LEU A 52 -13.59 4.56 3.86
N GLU A 53 -13.09 4.36 5.08
CA GLU A 53 -13.87 4.42 6.33
C GLU A 53 -13.16 5.31 7.35
N VAL A 54 -13.92 5.94 8.24
CA VAL A 54 -13.39 6.64 9.41
C VAL A 54 -13.85 5.92 10.67
N VAL A 55 -12.92 5.67 11.57
CA VAL A 55 -13.16 4.95 12.82
C VAL A 55 -12.67 5.78 14.01
N LEU A 56 -13.50 5.91 15.04
CA LEU A 56 -13.08 6.44 16.32
C LEU A 56 -12.65 5.28 17.21
N GLY A 57 -11.35 5.19 17.55
CA GLY A 57 -10.83 4.05 18.31
C GLY A 57 -9.32 4.02 18.44
N ASP A 58 -8.82 2.87 18.88
CA ASP A 58 -7.39 2.59 19.03
C ASP A 58 -6.91 1.74 17.82
N ILE A 59 -5.99 2.29 17.03
CA ILE A 59 -5.43 1.61 15.85
C ILE A 59 -4.73 0.29 16.19
N ALA A 60 -4.22 0.14 17.42
CA ALA A 60 -3.56 -1.08 17.86
C ALA A 60 -4.53 -2.28 18.01
N THR A 61 -5.85 -2.02 18.00
CA THR A 61 -6.89 -3.07 18.09
C THR A 61 -7.51 -3.41 16.74
N GLU A 62 -7.07 -2.78 15.65
CA GLU A 62 -7.66 -2.94 14.32
C GLU A 62 -7.33 -4.31 13.70
N HIS A 63 -8.38 -4.99 13.24
CA HIS A 63 -8.31 -6.25 12.51
C HIS A 63 -8.19 -6.00 11.01
N VAL A 64 -7.01 -5.58 10.57
CA VAL A 64 -6.66 -5.30 9.16
C VAL A 64 -5.38 -6.04 8.79
N HIS A 65 -5.03 -6.09 7.49
CA HIS A 65 -3.75 -6.69 7.10
C HIS A 65 -2.56 -5.87 7.61
N ALA A 66 -2.61 -4.55 7.53
CA ALA A 66 -1.54 -3.68 8.01
C ALA A 66 -2.07 -2.47 8.78
N VAL A 67 -1.43 -2.13 9.90
CA VAL A 67 -1.61 -0.84 10.58
C VAL A 67 -0.43 0.06 10.24
N VAL A 68 -0.69 1.35 10.01
CA VAL A 68 0.36 2.35 9.80
C VAL A 68 0.73 2.98 11.13
N ASN A 69 2.02 3.01 11.41
CA ASN A 69 2.59 3.67 12.55
C ASN A 69 3.14 5.05 12.15
N ALA A 70 2.69 6.11 12.81
CA ALA A 70 3.27 7.45 12.70
C ALA A 70 4.54 7.52 13.59
N ALA A 71 5.62 6.98 13.06
CA ALA A 71 6.90 6.80 13.75
C ALA A 71 7.76 8.07 13.74
N ASN A 72 8.79 8.05 14.57
CA ASN A 72 9.92 8.98 14.45
C ASN A 72 11.04 8.41 13.55
N PRO A 73 12.03 9.21 13.13
CA PRO A 73 13.07 8.75 12.21
C PRO A 73 13.92 7.56 12.70
N SER A 74 14.04 7.36 14.02
CA SER A 74 14.80 6.23 14.57
C SER A 74 14.03 4.90 14.51
N LEU A 75 12.70 4.94 14.43
CA LEU A 75 11.77 3.80 14.55
C LEU A 75 11.82 3.07 15.90
N LEU A 76 12.47 3.63 16.91
CA LEU A 76 12.71 2.95 18.19
C LEU A 76 11.61 3.21 19.24
N GLY A 77 10.41 3.53 18.79
CA GLY A 77 9.29 3.86 19.65
C GLY A 77 9.31 5.31 20.11
N GLY A 78 8.23 5.72 20.75
CA GLY A 78 8.04 7.10 21.19
C GLY A 78 6.74 7.26 21.98
N GLY A 79 6.13 8.45 21.86
CA GLY A 79 4.83 8.76 22.46
C GLY A 79 3.65 8.59 21.50
N GLY A 80 2.44 8.89 21.99
CA GLY A 80 1.23 8.85 21.18
C GLY A 80 0.95 7.48 20.55
N VAL A 81 0.56 7.48 19.27
CA VAL A 81 0.22 6.26 18.53
C VAL A 81 1.42 5.33 18.37
N ASP A 82 2.63 5.85 18.17
CA ASP A 82 3.87 5.06 18.08
C ASP A 82 4.09 4.24 19.36
N GLY A 83 3.99 4.88 20.53
CA GLY A 83 4.10 4.19 21.81
C GLY A 83 2.95 3.19 22.07
N ALA A 84 1.73 3.46 21.62
CA ALA A 84 0.61 2.54 21.75
C ALA A 84 0.83 1.26 20.93
N ILE A 85 1.23 1.41 19.66
CA ILE A 85 1.54 0.28 18.77
C ILE A 85 2.70 -0.55 19.32
N HIS A 86 3.81 0.08 19.76
CA HIS A 86 4.96 -0.64 20.32
C HIS A 86 4.61 -1.42 21.60
N ARG A 87 3.78 -0.85 22.49
CA ARG A 87 3.32 -1.57 23.71
C ARG A 87 2.43 -2.75 23.37
N ALA A 88 1.53 -2.59 22.41
CA ALA A 88 0.59 -3.64 22.01
C ALA A 88 1.26 -4.77 21.22
N ALA A 89 2.26 -4.45 20.41
CA ALA A 89 3.01 -5.41 19.61
C ALA A 89 4.06 -6.22 20.39
N GLY A 90 4.42 -5.76 21.59
CA GLY A 90 5.47 -6.40 22.37
C GLY A 90 6.89 -6.08 21.92
N SER A 91 7.89 -6.69 22.57
CA SER A 91 9.31 -6.37 22.37
C SER A 91 9.84 -6.75 20.98
N GLY A 92 9.25 -7.75 20.33
CA GLY A 92 9.67 -8.20 19.00
C GLY A 92 9.59 -7.10 17.95
N LEU A 93 8.62 -6.17 18.06
CA LEU A 93 8.50 -5.03 17.15
C LEU A 93 9.72 -4.11 17.25
N LEU A 94 10.18 -3.82 18.47
CA LEU A 94 11.35 -2.97 18.68
C LEU A 94 12.62 -3.59 18.09
N ASP A 95 12.80 -4.90 18.22
CA ASP A 95 13.95 -5.59 17.66
C ASP A 95 13.93 -5.55 16.13
N ALA A 96 12.78 -5.81 15.49
CA ALA A 96 12.64 -5.67 14.06
C ALA A 96 12.89 -4.23 13.57
N CYS A 97 12.43 -3.21 14.31
CA CYS A 97 12.68 -1.81 13.99
C CYS A 97 14.18 -1.44 14.06
N ARG A 98 14.94 -2.03 14.96
CA ARG A 98 16.40 -1.84 15.02
C ARG A 98 17.09 -2.32 13.75
N GLU A 99 16.65 -3.48 13.22
CA GLU A 99 17.19 -4.03 11.96
C GLU A 99 16.90 -3.14 10.75
N LEU A 100 15.77 -2.40 10.76
CA LEU A 100 15.44 -1.45 9.68
C LEU A 100 16.40 -0.25 9.62
N GLY A 101 17.10 0.08 10.71
CA GLY A 101 18.09 1.16 10.76
C GLY A 101 17.52 2.57 10.58
N GLY A 102 16.25 2.79 10.96
CA GLY A 102 15.56 4.07 10.81
C GLY A 102 14.81 4.24 9.48
N CYS A 103 14.12 5.39 9.33
CA CYS A 103 13.35 5.76 8.15
C CYS A 103 13.39 7.28 7.95
N ALA A 104 13.46 7.73 6.71
CA ALA A 104 13.48 9.15 6.37
C ALA A 104 12.08 9.79 6.47
N PHE A 105 12.03 11.12 6.60
CA PHE A 105 10.77 11.86 6.51
C PHE A 105 10.09 11.64 5.15
N GLY A 106 8.82 11.30 5.14
CA GLY A 106 8.03 11.04 3.94
C GLY A 106 8.25 9.67 3.32
N ASP A 107 9.00 8.78 3.99
CA ASP A 107 9.21 7.39 3.56
C ASP A 107 8.47 6.41 4.48
N ALA A 108 8.42 5.12 4.08
CA ALA A 108 7.77 4.06 4.85
C ALA A 108 8.54 2.75 4.74
N LYS A 109 8.50 1.94 5.81
CA LYS A 109 9.08 0.59 5.89
C LYS A 109 8.15 -0.34 6.66
N ALA A 110 8.16 -1.65 6.36
CA ALA A 110 7.30 -2.62 7.02
C ALA A 110 8.05 -3.55 7.97
N THR A 111 7.34 -3.98 9.01
CA THR A 111 7.71 -5.10 9.90
C THR A 111 6.52 -6.05 10.05
N GLY A 112 6.72 -7.18 10.72
CA GLY A 112 5.61 -7.99 11.23
C GLY A 112 4.80 -7.27 12.30
N GLY A 113 3.55 -7.70 12.51
CA GLY A 113 2.66 -7.13 13.53
C GLY A 113 2.88 -7.68 14.95
N PHE A 114 3.57 -8.80 15.08
CA PHE A 114 3.84 -9.50 16.36
C PHE A 114 2.55 -9.79 17.14
N ASP A 115 2.36 -9.23 18.34
CA ASP A 115 1.19 -9.46 19.20
C ASP A 115 -0.03 -8.63 18.79
N LEU A 116 0.06 -7.79 17.74
CA LEU A 116 -1.08 -7.04 17.20
C LEU A 116 -2.05 -7.96 16.45
N PRO A 117 -3.36 -7.62 16.38
CA PRO A 117 -4.29 -8.29 15.47
C PRO A 117 -3.92 -8.12 14.00
N ALA A 118 -3.28 -7.01 13.63
CA ALA A 118 -2.78 -6.74 12.30
C ALA A 118 -1.52 -7.58 12.00
N ARG A 119 -1.46 -8.13 10.79
CA ARG A 119 -0.33 -8.98 10.37
C ARG A 119 0.98 -8.20 10.20
N TYR A 120 0.88 -6.92 9.82
CA TYR A 120 2.02 -6.05 9.55
C TYR A 120 1.89 -4.69 10.22
N VAL A 121 3.03 -4.04 10.48
CA VAL A 121 3.13 -2.63 10.81
C VAL A 121 3.91 -1.92 9.71
N ILE A 122 3.33 -0.88 9.12
CA ILE A 122 4.00 0.01 8.17
C ILE A 122 4.40 1.27 8.92
N HIS A 123 5.69 1.46 9.15
CA HIS A 123 6.25 2.61 9.84
C HIS A 123 6.52 3.73 8.85
N THR A 124 5.85 4.87 8.99
CA THR A 124 6.10 6.06 8.18
C THR A 124 6.47 7.25 9.07
N VAL A 125 7.33 8.13 8.56
CA VAL A 125 7.82 9.28 9.30
C VAL A 125 7.26 10.56 8.73
N GLY A 126 6.23 11.09 9.40
CA GLY A 126 5.57 12.32 9.00
C GLY A 126 6.38 13.57 9.32
N PRO A 127 6.13 14.70 8.63
CA PRO A 127 6.85 15.96 8.87
C PRO A 127 6.49 16.60 10.21
N ILE A 128 7.45 17.30 10.80
CA ILE A 128 7.21 18.27 11.88
C ILE A 128 6.72 19.56 11.24
N TRP A 129 5.59 20.09 11.72
CA TRP A 129 5.04 21.33 11.20
C TRP A 129 5.93 22.55 11.54
N ARG A 130 6.26 23.33 10.53
CA ARG A 130 7.09 24.55 10.64
C ARG A 130 6.46 25.75 9.92
N GLY A 131 5.12 25.72 9.74
CA GLY A 131 4.39 26.81 9.10
C GLY A 131 4.04 26.59 7.63
N GLY A 132 4.28 25.39 7.06
CA GLY A 132 3.87 25.04 5.70
C GLY A 132 4.84 25.46 4.58
N HIS A 133 6.02 26.01 4.93
CA HIS A 133 6.97 26.54 3.94
C HIS A 133 8.19 25.64 3.71
N ALA A 134 8.34 24.55 4.47
CA ALA A 134 9.47 23.63 4.38
C ALA A 134 9.14 22.32 3.60
N GLY A 135 8.06 22.33 2.80
CA GLY A 135 7.64 21.19 1.97
C GLY A 135 6.88 20.12 2.75
N GLU A 136 6.33 20.47 3.92
CA GLU A 136 5.65 19.56 4.82
C GLU A 136 4.44 18.89 4.16
N ALA A 137 3.71 19.63 3.30
CA ALA A 137 2.56 19.07 2.58
C ALA A 137 2.99 17.89 1.67
N ARG A 138 4.09 18.06 0.94
CA ARG A 138 4.64 16.99 0.08
C ARG A 138 5.16 15.81 0.90
N LEU A 139 5.81 16.08 2.03
CA LEU A 139 6.29 15.01 2.91
C LEU A 139 5.12 14.22 3.51
N LEU A 140 4.05 14.89 3.94
CA LEU A 140 2.85 14.24 4.45
C LEU A 140 2.15 13.41 3.36
N GLN A 141 1.99 13.97 2.16
CA GLN A 141 1.49 13.25 0.99
C GLN A 141 2.31 11.98 0.71
N ASN A 142 3.63 12.09 0.74
CA ASN A 142 4.52 10.96 0.54
C ASN A 142 4.33 9.86 1.61
N CYS A 143 4.06 10.22 2.88
CA CYS A 143 3.79 9.23 3.93
C CYS A 143 2.61 8.31 3.56
N TYR A 144 1.51 8.88 3.12
CA TYR A 144 0.33 8.09 2.71
C TYR A 144 0.60 7.28 1.46
N ARG A 145 1.19 7.89 0.43
CA ARG A 145 1.52 7.22 -0.84
C ARG A 145 2.50 6.05 -0.62
N ARG A 146 3.64 6.31 0.05
CA ARG A 146 4.65 5.29 0.33
C ARG A 146 4.12 4.16 1.20
N SER A 147 3.25 4.47 2.17
CA SER A 147 2.60 3.42 2.97
C SER A 147 1.71 2.51 2.13
N LEU A 148 0.98 3.03 1.13
CA LEU A 148 0.19 2.22 0.22
C LEU A 148 1.06 1.41 -0.76
N GLU A 149 2.18 1.98 -1.24
CA GLU A 149 3.15 1.25 -2.07
C GLU A 149 3.78 0.09 -1.27
N VAL A 150 4.18 0.32 -0.01
CA VAL A 150 4.67 -0.74 0.89
C VAL A 150 3.58 -1.77 1.18
N ALA A 151 2.32 -1.34 1.33
CA ALA A 151 1.19 -2.27 1.48
C ALA A 151 1.05 -3.21 0.28
N ASP A 152 1.22 -2.69 -0.95
CA ASP A 152 1.25 -3.51 -2.17
C ASP A 152 2.42 -4.50 -2.18
N GLU A 153 3.63 -4.04 -1.81
CA GLU A 153 4.83 -4.89 -1.74
C GLU A 153 4.67 -6.09 -0.81
N ILE A 154 3.92 -5.91 0.31
CA ILE A 154 3.64 -6.99 1.28
C ILE A 154 2.31 -7.73 1.06
N GLY A 155 1.57 -7.37 0.00
CA GLY A 155 0.28 -7.97 -0.34
C GLY A 155 -0.84 -7.68 0.67
N ALA A 156 -0.83 -6.49 1.28
CA ALA A 156 -1.86 -6.08 2.23
C ALA A 156 -3.09 -5.52 1.52
N GLU A 157 -4.25 -6.17 1.67
CA GLU A 157 -5.51 -5.76 1.05
C GLU A 157 -6.31 -4.73 1.88
N SER A 158 -5.98 -4.59 3.17
CA SER A 158 -6.62 -3.63 4.08
C SER A 158 -5.59 -2.93 4.95
N VAL A 159 -5.73 -1.60 5.08
CA VAL A 159 -4.77 -0.75 5.79
C VAL A 159 -5.50 0.19 6.74
N ALA A 160 -5.01 0.33 7.96
CA ALA A 160 -5.48 1.35 8.90
C ALA A 160 -4.42 2.46 9.07
N PHE A 161 -4.83 3.69 8.90
CA PHE A 161 -3.98 4.88 9.05
C PHE A 161 -4.35 5.67 10.30
N PRO A 162 -3.37 6.15 11.08
CA PRO A 162 -3.60 7.19 12.07
C PRO A 162 -3.62 8.57 11.39
N ALA A 163 -3.98 9.61 12.13
CA ALA A 163 -3.83 11.00 11.69
C ALA A 163 -2.34 11.42 11.78
N ILE A 164 -1.59 11.15 10.72
CA ILE A 164 -0.12 11.35 10.67
C ILE A 164 0.22 12.84 10.92
N SER A 165 1.22 13.09 11.76
CA SER A 165 1.75 14.40 12.12
C SER A 165 0.83 15.35 12.90
N THR A 166 -0.44 15.02 13.17
CA THR A 166 -1.40 15.93 13.83
C THR A 166 -1.26 15.98 15.35
N GLY A 167 -0.51 15.07 15.96
CA GLY A 167 -0.20 15.04 17.38
C GLY A 167 1.00 15.93 17.73
N ALA A 168 2.04 15.34 18.33
CA ALA A 168 3.25 16.06 18.78
C ALA A 168 3.98 16.85 17.68
N TYR A 169 3.82 16.46 16.39
CA TYR A 169 4.40 17.18 15.26
C TYR A 169 3.61 18.41 14.82
N GLY A 170 2.42 18.66 15.39
CA GLY A 170 1.67 19.90 15.31
C GLY A 170 1.12 20.27 13.94
N TYR A 171 1.02 19.33 13.01
CA TYR A 171 0.44 19.61 11.69
C TYR A 171 -1.04 20.01 11.85
N PRO A 172 -1.52 21.12 11.22
CA PRO A 172 -2.92 21.52 11.31
C PRO A 172 -3.87 20.43 10.80
N VAL A 173 -4.82 20.05 11.63
CA VAL A 173 -5.74 18.94 11.34
C VAL A 173 -6.51 19.12 10.02
N PRO A 174 -7.06 20.32 9.69
CA PRO A 174 -7.83 20.51 8.45
C PRO A 174 -7.00 20.20 7.19
N GLU A 175 -5.76 20.70 7.13
CA GLU A 175 -4.88 20.48 5.99
C GLU A 175 -4.38 19.03 5.95
N ALA A 176 -4.06 18.46 7.11
CA ALA A 176 -3.57 17.08 7.19
C ALA A 176 -4.62 16.08 6.74
N THR A 177 -5.89 16.24 7.15
CA THR A 177 -6.99 15.35 6.75
C THR A 177 -7.29 15.44 5.26
N ARG A 178 -7.27 16.66 4.69
CA ARG A 178 -7.45 16.85 3.25
C ARG A 178 -6.34 16.14 2.46
N ILE A 179 -5.08 16.35 2.82
CA ILE A 179 -3.94 15.69 2.17
C ILE A 179 -4.06 14.16 2.27
N ALA A 180 -4.44 13.64 3.45
CA ALA A 180 -4.60 12.21 3.67
C ALA A 180 -5.64 11.61 2.71
N VAL A 181 -6.85 12.17 2.68
CA VAL A 181 -7.96 11.66 1.88
C VAL A 181 -7.68 11.79 0.38
N GLU A 182 -7.22 12.96 -0.09
CA GLU A 182 -6.87 13.19 -1.49
C GLU A 182 -5.76 12.23 -1.96
N THR A 183 -4.73 12.01 -1.13
CA THR A 183 -3.61 11.14 -1.50
C THR A 183 -4.05 9.68 -1.58
N VAL A 184 -4.80 9.19 -0.58
CA VAL A 184 -5.27 7.80 -0.58
C VAL A 184 -6.21 7.54 -1.76
N ARG A 185 -7.12 8.48 -2.10
CA ARG A 185 -8.00 8.37 -3.27
C ARG A 185 -7.26 8.36 -4.60
N SER A 186 -6.20 9.15 -4.72
CA SER A 186 -5.44 9.29 -5.97
C SER A 186 -4.34 8.25 -6.17
N THR A 187 -3.97 7.52 -5.12
CA THR A 187 -2.93 6.49 -5.21
C THR A 187 -3.48 5.22 -5.82
N ILE A 188 -2.88 4.79 -6.93
CA ILE A 188 -3.20 3.50 -7.57
C ILE A 188 -2.50 2.40 -6.76
N CYS A 189 -3.28 1.51 -6.16
CA CYS A 189 -2.78 0.39 -5.36
C CYS A 189 -3.77 -0.78 -5.38
N SER A 190 -3.33 -1.95 -4.93
CA SER A 190 -4.15 -3.16 -4.78
C SER A 190 -4.92 -3.21 -3.46
N VAL A 191 -4.75 -2.23 -2.58
CA VAL A 191 -5.48 -2.12 -1.31
C VAL A 191 -6.96 -1.90 -1.57
N HIS A 192 -7.81 -2.77 -1.04
CA HIS A 192 -9.27 -2.71 -1.23
C HIS A 192 -9.98 -1.84 -0.20
N SER A 193 -9.41 -1.73 1.01
CA SER A 193 -10.02 -1.00 2.14
C SER A 193 -8.98 -0.21 2.93
N VAL A 194 -9.30 1.06 3.17
CA VAL A 194 -8.50 1.94 4.03
C VAL A 194 -9.38 2.51 5.13
N ARG A 195 -8.92 2.39 6.38
CA ARG A 195 -9.53 2.96 7.56
C ARG A 195 -8.67 4.10 8.12
N PHE A 196 -9.26 5.28 8.28
CA PHE A 196 -8.66 6.37 9.05
C PHE A 196 -9.10 6.22 10.50
N VAL A 197 -8.17 5.77 11.35
CA VAL A 197 -8.46 5.50 12.77
C VAL A 197 -8.03 6.70 13.60
N CYS A 198 -8.99 7.35 14.21
CA CYS A 198 -8.82 8.57 15.00
C CYS A 198 -9.03 8.26 16.47
N PHE A 199 -8.09 8.66 17.33
CA PHE A 199 -8.23 8.57 18.78
C PHE A 199 -9.01 9.76 19.35
N ASP A 200 -8.90 10.94 18.71
CA ASP A 200 -9.55 12.17 19.10
C ASP A 200 -10.86 12.37 18.33
N PRO A 201 -12.02 12.61 19.02
CA PRO A 201 -13.31 12.85 18.38
C PRO A 201 -13.32 14.04 17.41
N ALA A 202 -12.59 15.13 17.69
CA ALA A 202 -12.54 16.30 16.81
C ALA A 202 -11.80 15.98 15.51
N VAL A 203 -10.74 15.16 15.57
CA VAL A 203 -10.04 14.66 14.38
C VAL A 203 -10.93 13.71 13.58
N HIS A 204 -11.68 12.83 14.25
CA HIS A 204 -12.66 11.94 13.65
C HIS A 204 -13.72 12.71 12.85
N GLU A 205 -14.36 13.71 13.49
CA GLU A 205 -15.35 14.55 12.81
C GLU A 205 -14.77 15.25 11.56
N ARG A 206 -13.51 15.67 11.63
CA ARG A 206 -12.86 16.31 10.48
C ARG A 206 -12.69 15.35 9.30
N TYR A 207 -12.25 14.11 9.55
CA TYR A 207 -12.18 13.07 8.51
C TYR A 207 -13.56 12.74 7.94
N VAL A 208 -14.61 12.62 8.77
CA VAL A 208 -15.99 12.39 8.33
C VAL A 208 -16.44 13.47 7.37
N ARG A 209 -16.20 14.75 7.70
CA ARG A 209 -16.52 15.88 6.82
C ARG A 209 -15.74 15.82 5.52
N GLU A 210 -14.46 15.51 5.57
CA GLU A 210 -13.60 15.44 4.39
C GLU A 210 -14.04 14.32 3.43
N LEU A 211 -14.50 13.17 3.95
CA LEU A 211 -15.02 12.09 3.12
C LEU A 211 -16.40 12.40 2.52
N ALA A 212 -17.19 13.27 3.12
CA ALA A 212 -18.52 13.65 2.64
C ALA A 212 -18.51 14.75 1.57
N HIS A 213 -17.35 15.37 1.30
CA HIS A 213 -17.20 16.46 0.30
C HIS A 213 -16.87 15.94 -1.10
N ASP A 214 -17.51 14.84 -1.54
CA ASP A 214 -17.47 14.33 -2.93
C ASP A 214 -18.63 14.83 -3.76
#